data_ca31506db5b7ed338989d6477084da53
#
_entry.id   ca31506db5b7ed338989d6477084da53
#
_cell.length_a   1.000
_cell.length_b   1.000
_cell.length_c   1.000
_cell.angle_alpha   90.00
_cell.angle_beta   90.00
_cell.angle_gamma   90.00
#
_symmetry.space_group_name_H-M   'P 1'
#
loop_
_entity.id
_entity.type
_entity.pdbx_description
1 polymer ?
#
loop_
_entity_poly.entity_id
_entity_poly.type
_entity_poly.pdbx_seq_one_letter_code
_entity_poly.pdbx_strand_id
1 'polypeptide(L)'
;DTGPCGPCSEIHIDIRTPEERASGIPGSALVNKDDPHVIEIWNLVFMQFERKADGHLEPLPAKNIDTGMGFERLCAVLQGKNSNYDSDVFSGMLATIGEISGHRYGESRESDVAMRVIADHIRTISFSIADGQLPSNVKAGYVIRRILRRAVRYGYTFLGLNEAFLCRLVPQLVSDMGEAYPELASQQKLIENVIREEENAFLKTLDRGIKLMDECMAASRAAGVISGSDAFRLYDTYGFPIDLTALIAS
;
A
#
# COMPACT_ATOMS: atom_id res chain seq x y z
N ASP A 1 12.20 14.23 18.72
CA ASP A 1 12.47 14.77 17.40
C ASP A 1 12.65 16.28 17.47
N THR A 2 13.49 16.85 16.62
CA THR A 2 13.76 18.29 16.49
C THR A 2 13.04 18.85 15.27
N GLY A 3 12.77 20.15 15.26
CA GLY A 3 12.18 20.83 14.12
C GLY A 3 10.93 21.65 14.46
N PRO A 4 10.29 22.23 13.45
CA PRO A 4 9.08 23.02 13.63
C PRO A 4 7.96 22.19 14.26
N CYS A 5 7.24 22.76 15.24
CA CYS A 5 6.18 22.08 15.97
C CYS A 5 5.17 23.05 16.56
N GLY A 6 4.07 22.51 17.08
CA GLY A 6 3.03 23.27 17.76
C GLY A 6 1.85 22.40 18.20
N PRO A 7 0.81 23.01 18.77
CA PRO A 7 -0.43 22.30 19.09
C PRO A 7 -1.04 21.67 17.84
N CYS A 8 -1.65 20.49 18.02
CA CYS A 8 -2.34 19.76 16.96
C CYS A 8 -3.85 19.71 17.26
N SER A 9 -4.66 19.78 16.23
CA SER A 9 -6.10 19.47 16.26
C SER A 9 -6.42 18.50 15.15
N GLU A 10 -7.40 17.63 15.40
CA GLU A 10 -7.82 16.61 14.45
C GLU A 10 -9.34 16.61 14.32
N ILE A 11 -9.84 16.32 13.12
CA ILE A 11 -11.25 16.07 12.89
C ILE A 11 -11.42 14.56 12.68
N HIS A 12 -12.17 13.95 13.57
CA HIS A 12 -12.55 12.54 13.49
C HIS A 12 -14.02 12.41 13.15
N ILE A 13 -14.38 11.34 12.46
CA ILE A 13 -15.74 10.97 12.17
C ILE A 13 -16.03 9.55 12.66
N ASP A 14 -17.21 9.38 13.25
CA ASP A 14 -17.77 8.09 13.64
C ASP A 14 -18.65 7.56 12.51
N ILE A 15 -18.12 6.60 11.74
CA ILE A 15 -18.82 5.95 10.62
C ILE A 15 -19.45 4.61 11.01
N ARG A 16 -19.52 4.31 12.32
CA ARG A 16 -20.18 3.09 12.82
C ARG A 16 -21.66 3.06 12.41
N THR A 17 -22.14 1.85 12.19
CA THR A 17 -23.58 1.62 11.94
C THR A 17 -24.42 1.97 13.20
N PRO A 18 -25.73 2.16 13.05
CA PRO A 18 -26.62 2.36 14.21
C PRO A 18 -26.52 1.23 15.25
N GLU A 19 -26.36 -0.01 14.78
CA GLU A 19 -26.21 -1.22 15.62
C GLU A 19 -24.91 -1.18 16.43
N GLU A 20 -23.80 -0.80 15.80
CA GLU A 20 -22.50 -0.65 16.47
C GLU A 20 -22.52 0.49 17.50
N ARG A 21 -23.20 1.58 17.21
CA ARG A 21 -23.41 2.70 18.15
C ARG A 21 -24.33 2.32 19.32
N ALA A 22 -25.23 1.35 19.13
CA ALA A 22 -26.12 0.87 20.18
C ALA A 22 -25.35 0.19 21.34
N SER A 23 -24.06 -0.12 21.20
CA SER A 23 -23.17 -0.56 22.28
C SER A 23 -23.06 0.44 23.44
N GLY A 24 -23.50 1.69 23.23
CA GLY A 24 -23.50 2.76 24.24
C GLY A 24 -22.14 3.45 24.43
N ILE A 25 -21.09 3.04 23.74
CA ILE A 25 -19.79 3.72 23.80
C ILE A 25 -19.84 4.94 22.86
N PRO A 26 -19.66 6.18 23.36
CA PRO A 26 -19.67 7.36 22.52
C PRO A 26 -18.46 7.34 21.57
N GLY A 27 -18.62 7.83 20.32
CA GLY A 27 -17.53 7.91 19.34
C GLY A 27 -16.33 8.71 19.84
N SER A 28 -16.58 9.77 20.65
CA SER A 28 -15.50 10.55 21.27
C SER A 28 -14.57 9.75 22.19
N ALA A 29 -15.04 8.65 22.79
CA ALA A 29 -14.23 7.77 23.62
C ALA A 29 -13.34 6.83 22.79
N LEU A 30 -13.61 6.70 21.48
CA LEU A 30 -12.91 5.85 20.55
C LEU A 30 -11.88 6.62 19.70
N VAL A 31 -11.84 7.95 19.80
CA VAL A 31 -10.83 8.78 19.15
C VAL A 31 -9.42 8.35 19.57
N ASN A 32 -8.53 8.10 18.60
CA ASN A 32 -7.15 7.65 18.81
C ASN A 32 -7.04 6.34 19.64
N LYS A 33 -8.03 5.42 19.45
CA LYS A 33 -8.07 4.10 20.08
C LYS A 33 -7.96 2.95 19.08
N ASP A 34 -7.47 3.22 17.87
CA ASP A 34 -7.36 2.24 16.77
C ASP A 34 -8.71 1.60 16.39
N ASP A 35 -9.82 2.30 16.63
CA ASP A 35 -11.12 1.86 16.17
C ASP A 35 -11.25 2.04 14.66
N PRO A 36 -11.56 0.98 13.90
CA PRO A 36 -11.59 1.05 12.44
C PRO A 36 -12.72 1.92 11.88
N HIS A 37 -13.72 2.27 12.70
CA HIS A 37 -14.89 3.05 12.30
C HIS A 37 -14.96 4.43 12.97
N VAL A 38 -13.98 4.81 13.79
CA VAL A 38 -13.82 6.18 14.30
C VAL A 38 -12.51 6.74 13.79
N ILE A 39 -12.57 7.30 12.58
CA ILE A 39 -11.40 7.60 11.77
C ILE A 39 -11.08 9.09 11.76
N GLU A 40 -9.79 9.42 11.82
CA GLU A 40 -9.30 10.76 11.52
C GLU A 40 -9.42 11.03 10.02
N ILE A 41 -10.04 12.18 9.67
CA ILE A 41 -10.14 12.65 8.28
C ILE A 41 -9.26 13.86 8.01
N TRP A 42 -8.94 14.65 9.02
CA TRP A 42 -8.16 15.88 8.86
C TRP A 42 -7.29 16.15 10.08
N ASN A 43 -6.01 16.39 9.84
CA ASN A 43 -5.03 16.79 10.84
C ASN A 43 -4.60 18.26 10.59
N LEU A 44 -4.52 19.07 11.66
CA LEU A 44 -4.10 20.46 11.62
C LEU A 44 -3.04 20.68 12.68
N VAL A 45 -1.82 21.02 12.28
CA VAL A 45 -0.71 21.35 13.18
C VAL A 45 -0.45 22.85 13.12
N PHE A 46 -0.61 23.51 14.26
CA PHE A 46 -0.37 24.97 14.41
C PHE A 46 1.10 25.21 14.74
N MET A 47 1.92 25.30 13.71
CA MET A 47 3.38 25.48 13.81
C MET A 47 3.72 26.82 14.44
N GLN A 48 4.19 26.83 15.69
CA GLN A 48 4.49 28.03 16.46
C GLN A 48 5.92 28.06 16.99
N PHE A 49 6.55 26.89 17.11
CA PHE A 49 7.83 26.72 17.77
C PHE A 49 8.79 25.89 16.92
N GLU A 50 10.08 26.11 17.16
CA GLU A 50 11.18 25.23 16.74
C GLU A 50 11.67 24.46 17.96
N ARG A 51 11.59 23.13 17.95
CA ARG A 51 12.13 22.27 19.01
C ARG A 51 13.62 22.01 18.73
N LYS A 52 14.47 22.41 19.66
CA LYS A 52 15.93 22.17 19.61
C LYS A 52 16.28 20.77 20.14
N ALA A 53 17.56 20.37 19.96
CA ALA A 53 18.05 19.04 20.35
C ALA A 53 17.98 18.78 21.87
N ASP A 54 18.03 19.82 22.68
CA ASP A 54 17.89 19.79 24.14
C ASP A 54 16.42 19.78 24.62
N GLY A 55 15.45 19.82 23.67
CA GLY A 55 14.00 19.87 23.93
C GLY A 55 13.44 21.27 24.14
N HIS A 56 14.31 22.32 24.17
CA HIS A 56 13.86 23.72 24.27
C HIS A 56 13.01 24.12 23.05
N LEU A 57 11.96 24.94 23.30
CA LEU A 57 11.07 25.48 22.28
C LEU A 57 11.35 26.96 22.07
N GLU A 58 11.78 27.33 20.86
CA GLU A 58 11.94 28.72 20.45
C GLU A 58 10.75 29.13 19.57
N PRO A 59 10.15 30.31 19.75
CA PRO A 59 9.11 30.79 18.86
C PRO A 59 9.61 30.91 17.40
N LEU A 60 8.80 30.45 16.45
CA LEU A 60 9.08 30.66 15.03
C LEU A 60 8.88 32.14 14.66
N PRO A 61 9.63 32.67 13.69
CA PRO A 61 9.50 34.04 13.20
C PRO A 61 8.10 34.34 12.64
N ALA A 62 7.44 33.33 12.09
CA ALA A 62 6.08 33.38 11.60
C ALA A 62 5.34 32.10 12.01
N LYS A 63 4.05 32.25 12.34
CA LYS A 63 3.18 31.12 12.62
C LYS A 63 2.63 30.57 11.30
N ASN A 64 2.61 29.25 11.18
CA ASN A 64 2.12 28.53 10.00
C ASN A 64 1.16 27.45 10.44
N ILE A 65 0.36 26.97 9.50
CA ILE A 65 -0.49 25.78 9.70
C ILE A 65 0.00 24.72 8.70
N ASP A 66 0.43 23.59 9.23
CA ASP A 66 0.67 22.39 8.46
C ASP A 66 -0.56 21.50 8.59
N THR A 67 -1.21 21.21 7.48
CA THR A 67 -2.48 20.49 7.49
C THR A 67 -2.51 19.41 6.43
N GLY A 68 -3.12 18.27 6.77
CA GLY A 68 -3.31 17.14 5.87
C GLY A 68 -4.70 16.54 6.03
N MET A 69 -5.42 16.40 4.91
CA MET A 69 -6.71 15.72 4.86
C MET A 69 -6.57 14.43 4.05
N GLY A 70 -7.07 13.32 4.61
CA GLY A 70 -7.08 12.05 3.90
C GLY A 70 -8.09 12.05 2.74
N PHE A 71 -7.61 12.13 1.50
CA PHE A 71 -8.46 12.17 0.31
C PHE A 71 -9.43 10.99 0.26
N GLU A 72 -8.92 9.77 0.36
CA GLU A 72 -9.72 8.55 0.30
C GLU A 72 -10.69 8.42 1.48
N ARG A 73 -10.25 8.85 2.68
CA ARG A 73 -11.12 8.86 3.87
C ARG A 73 -12.27 9.83 3.69
N LEU A 74 -11.99 11.03 3.19
CA LEU A 74 -13.02 12.03 2.91
C LEU A 74 -14.00 11.54 1.85
N CYS A 75 -13.51 10.95 0.73
CA CYS A 75 -14.37 10.40 -0.31
C CYS A 75 -15.28 9.28 0.23
N ALA A 76 -14.75 8.36 1.03
CA ALA A 76 -15.55 7.30 1.65
C ALA A 76 -16.66 7.86 2.55
N VAL A 77 -16.33 8.86 3.39
CA VAL A 77 -17.30 9.51 4.27
C VAL A 77 -18.40 10.21 3.48
N LEU A 78 -18.06 11.02 2.46
CA LEU A 78 -19.03 11.73 1.63
C LEU A 78 -19.94 10.79 0.85
N GLN A 79 -19.45 9.61 0.49
CA GLN A 79 -20.20 8.58 -0.22
C GLN A 79 -20.93 7.60 0.73
N GLY A 80 -20.84 7.80 2.05
CA GLY A 80 -21.48 6.94 3.05
C GLY A 80 -20.90 5.51 3.05
N LYS A 81 -19.61 5.35 2.75
CA LYS A 81 -18.91 4.06 2.73
C LYS A 81 -18.18 3.80 4.03
N ASN A 82 -18.07 2.51 4.40
CA ASN A 82 -17.38 2.06 5.61
C ASN A 82 -15.90 1.72 5.38
N SER A 83 -15.46 1.74 4.13
CA SER A 83 -14.08 1.52 3.74
C SER A 83 -13.69 2.45 2.60
N ASN A 84 -12.45 2.94 2.60
CA ASN A 84 -11.88 3.70 1.49
C ASN A 84 -12.00 2.95 0.17
N TYR A 85 -11.82 1.62 0.21
CA TYR A 85 -11.84 0.74 -0.95
C TYR A 85 -13.24 0.54 -1.55
N ASP A 86 -14.30 0.89 -0.83
CA ASP A 86 -15.68 0.82 -1.32
C ASP A 86 -16.12 2.11 -2.03
N SER A 87 -15.27 3.14 -2.01
CA SER A 87 -15.49 4.40 -2.72
C SER A 87 -15.21 4.26 -4.23
N ASP A 88 -15.68 5.22 -5.01
CA ASP A 88 -15.41 5.30 -6.45
C ASP A 88 -13.93 5.45 -6.79
N VAL A 89 -13.12 5.94 -5.84
CA VAL A 89 -11.65 6.04 -5.98
C VAL A 89 -10.99 4.68 -6.26
N PHE A 90 -11.56 3.59 -5.75
CA PHE A 90 -10.99 2.25 -5.87
C PHE A 90 -11.89 1.23 -6.57
N SER A 91 -13.20 1.47 -6.63
CA SER A 91 -14.16 0.48 -7.10
C SER A 91 -13.91 0.03 -8.54
N GLY A 92 -13.55 0.95 -9.45
CA GLY A 92 -13.19 0.64 -10.83
C GLY A 92 -11.93 -0.24 -10.91
N MET A 93 -10.91 0.11 -10.14
CA MET A 93 -9.67 -0.65 -10.08
C MET A 93 -9.89 -2.06 -9.52
N LEU A 94 -10.66 -2.19 -8.44
CA LEU A 94 -10.99 -3.49 -7.84
C LEU A 94 -11.79 -4.37 -8.80
N ALA A 95 -12.73 -3.79 -9.55
CA ALA A 95 -13.47 -4.52 -10.60
C ALA A 95 -12.51 -5.04 -11.69
N THR A 96 -11.61 -4.21 -12.18
CA THR A 96 -10.61 -4.61 -13.19
C THR A 96 -9.66 -5.71 -12.68
N ILE A 97 -9.20 -5.62 -11.41
CA ILE A 97 -8.41 -6.70 -10.79
C ILE A 97 -9.24 -7.99 -10.75
N GLY A 98 -10.51 -7.90 -10.40
CA GLY A 98 -11.43 -9.03 -10.38
C GLY A 98 -11.58 -9.70 -11.76
N GLU A 99 -11.76 -8.91 -12.82
CA GLU A 99 -11.83 -9.41 -14.19
C GLU A 99 -10.55 -10.13 -14.63
N ILE A 100 -9.38 -9.59 -14.25
CA ILE A 100 -8.09 -10.17 -14.61
C ILE A 100 -7.80 -11.47 -13.85
N SER A 101 -8.19 -11.55 -12.58
CA SER A 101 -7.87 -12.66 -11.69
C SER A 101 -8.97 -13.73 -11.63
N GLY A 102 -10.19 -13.41 -12.03
CA GLY A 102 -11.34 -14.26 -11.86
C GLY A 102 -11.89 -14.29 -10.42
N HIS A 103 -11.37 -13.47 -9.51
CA HIS A 103 -11.84 -13.33 -8.14
C HIS A 103 -12.85 -12.19 -8.00
N ARG A 104 -13.78 -12.34 -7.08
CA ARG A 104 -14.77 -11.30 -6.77
C ARG A 104 -14.39 -10.62 -5.45
N TYR A 105 -14.29 -9.28 -5.46
CA TYR A 105 -14.12 -8.50 -4.25
C TYR A 105 -15.29 -8.68 -3.27
N GLY A 106 -15.00 -8.95 -2.02
CA GLY A 106 -15.98 -9.32 -0.98
C GLY A 106 -16.21 -10.83 -0.85
N GLU A 107 -15.47 -11.68 -1.58
CA GLU A 107 -15.64 -13.13 -1.56
C GLU A 107 -14.83 -13.81 -0.46
N SER A 108 -13.58 -13.39 -0.25
CA SER A 108 -12.74 -13.89 0.82
C SER A 108 -11.81 -12.80 1.36
N ARG A 109 -11.46 -12.91 2.65
CA ARG A 109 -10.58 -11.94 3.30
C ARG A 109 -9.20 -11.87 2.63
N GLU A 110 -8.64 -13.01 2.25
CA GLU A 110 -7.30 -13.10 1.65
C GLU A 110 -7.28 -12.45 0.26
N SER A 111 -8.25 -12.78 -0.60
CA SER A 111 -8.36 -12.16 -1.93
C SER A 111 -8.66 -10.65 -1.83
N ASP A 112 -9.51 -10.23 -0.90
CA ASP A 112 -9.84 -8.82 -0.69
C ASP A 112 -8.62 -8.01 -0.27
N VAL A 113 -7.82 -8.52 0.67
CA VAL A 113 -6.56 -7.86 1.08
C VAL A 113 -5.60 -7.77 -0.10
N ALA A 114 -5.46 -8.82 -0.89
CA ALA A 114 -4.61 -8.81 -2.07
C ALA A 114 -5.07 -7.77 -3.10
N MET A 115 -6.36 -7.72 -3.41
CA MET A 115 -6.93 -6.76 -4.34
C MET A 115 -6.74 -5.31 -3.85
N ARG A 116 -6.93 -5.04 -2.55
CA ARG A 116 -6.67 -3.72 -1.94
C ARG A 116 -5.21 -3.30 -2.05
N VAL A 117 -4.28 -4.22 -1.72
CA VAL A 117 -2.83 -3.96 -1.86
C VAL A 117 -2.47 -3.62 -3.30
N ILE A 118 -2.97 -4.37 -4.27
CA ILE A 118 -2.71 -4.13 -5.69
C ILE A 118 -3.28 -2.78 -6.13
N ALA A 119 -4.53 -2.48 -5.78
CA ALA A 119 -5.21 -1.24 -6.14
C ALA A 119 -4.52 0.01 -5.56
N ASP A 120 -4.02 -0.07 -4.33
CA ASP A 120 -3.25 1.00 -3.69
C ASP A 120 -1.88 1.16 -4.34
N HIS A 121 -1.16 0.05 -4.54
CA HIS A 121 0.22 0.08 -5.00
C HIS A 121 0.36 0.50 -6.45
N ILE A 122 -0.57 0.11 -7.35
CA ILE A 122 -0.52 0.52 -8.76
C ILE A 122 -0.59 2.05 -8.91
N ARG A 123 -1.34 2.74 -8.07
CA ARG A 123 -1.39 4.20 -8.02
C ARG A 123 -0.02 4.77 -7.66
N THR A 124 0.54 4.35 -6.53
CA THR A 124 1.86 4.80 -6.06
C THR A 124 2.94 4.59 -7.12
N ILE A 125 2.98 3.41 -7.74
CA ILE A 125 3.97 3.06 -8.77
C ILE A 125 3.80 3.94 -10.00
N SER A 126 2.57 4.08 -10.50
CA SER A 126 2.28 4.82 -11.74
C SER A 126 2.58 6.31 -11.61
N PHE A 127 2.16 6.94 -10.51
CA PHE A 127 2.47 8.34 -10.24
C PHE A 127 3.98 8.58 -10.07
N SER A 128 4.67 7.69 -9.34
CA SER A 128 6.13 7.80 -9.19
C SER A 128 6.86 7.72 -10.53
N ILE A 129 6.43 6.81 -11.42
CA ILE A 129 7.02 6.69 -12.77
C ILE A 129 6.70 7.93 -13.61
N ALA A 130 5.47 8.45 -13.54
CA ALA A 130 5.06 9.68 -14.21
C ALA A 130 5.92 10.88 -13.77
N ASP A 131 6.29 10.94 -12.48
CA ASP A 131 7.20 11.95 -11.92
C ASP A 131 8.69 11.68 -12.21
N GLY A 132 8.99 10.69 -13.03
CA GLY A 132 10.38 10.35 -13.44
C GLY A 132 11.15 9.49 -12.44
N GLN A 133 10.50 8.96 -11.39
CA GLN A 133 11.12 8.07 -10.42
C GLN A 133 10.97 6.61 -10.87
N LEU A 134 11.98 6.07 -11.54
CA LEU A 134 11.95 4.69 -12.04
C LEU A 134 12.36 3.68 -10.95
N PRO A 135 11.76 2.45 -10.96
CA PRO A 135 12.22 1.36 -10.12
C PRO A 135 13.71 1.09 -10.31
N SER A 136 14.46 0.96 -9.20
CA SER A 136 15.91 0.72 -9.25
C SER A 136 16.40 -0.04 -8.02
N ASN A 137 17.72 -0.26 -7.91
CA ASN A 137 18.35 -0.89 -6.74
C ASN A 137 18.74 0.10 -5.63
N VAL A 138 18.57 1.39 -5.85
CA VAL A 138 19.09 2.44 -4.95
C VAL A 138 18.06 3.54 -4.71
N LYS A 139 18.19 4.23 -3.57
CA LYS A 139 17.43 5.44 -3.20
C LYS A 139 15.91 5.24 -3.34
N ALA A 140 15.19 6.26 -3.83
CA ALA A 140 13.74 6.22 -4.03
C ALA A 140 13.30 5.09 -4.97
N GLY A 141 14.05 4.83 -6.05
CA GLY A 141 13.73 3.74 -6.98
C GLY A 141 13.72 2.35 -6.35
N TYR A 142 14.52 2.13 -5.29
CA TYR A 142 14.48 0.88 -4.52
C TYR A 142 13.15 0.72 -3.77
N VAL A 143 12.62 1.80 -3.21
CA VAL A 143 11.32 1.78 -2.52
C VAL A 143 10.20 1.46 -3.51
N ILE A 144 10.18 2.12 -4.68
CA ILE A 144 9.20 1.89 -5.74
C ILE A 144 9.26 0.44 -6.22
N ARG A 145 10.46 -0.09 -6.44
CA ARG A 145 10.65 -1.50 -6.82
C ARG A 145 10.11 -2.47 -5.76
N ARG A 146 10.30 -2.18 -4.47
CA ARG A 146 9.73 -2.99 -3.38
C ARG A 146 8.21 -2.96 -3.38
N ILE A 147 7.60 -1.80 -3.58
CA ILE A 147 6.13 -1.64 -3.65
C ILE A 147 5.59 -2.45 -4.84
N LEU A 148 6.22 -2.34 -6.01
CA LEU A 148 5.85 -3.11 -7.20
C LEU A 148 5.93 -4.61 -6.95
N ARG A 149 7.05 -5.10 -6.43
CA ARG A 149 7.25 -6.53 -6.12
C ARG A 149 6.27 -7.03 -5.07
N ARG A 150 5.89 -6.19 -4.11
CA ARG A 150 4.86 -6.53 -3.13
C ARG A 150 3.51 -6.75 -3.82
N ALA A 151 3.09 -5.87 -4.72
CA ALA A 151 1.85 -6.02 -5.46
C ALA A 151 1.85 -7.30 -6.33
N VAL A 152 2.94 -7.55 -7.07
CA VAL A 152 3.10 -8.78 -7.87
C VAL A 152 2.99 -10.02 -7.01
N ARG A 153 3.65 -10.03 -5.85
CA ARG A 153 3.59 -11.15 -4.90
C ARG A 153 2.17 -11.42 -4.42
N TYR A 154 1.43 -10.38 -4.05
CA TYR A 154 0.03 -10.55 -3.61
C TYR A 154 -0.84 -11.13 -4.73
N GLY A 155 -0.68 -10.67 -5.97
CA GLY A 155 -1.35 -11.23 -7.12
C GLY A 155 -1.00 -12.70 -7.35
N TYR A 156 0.29 -13.03 -7.28
CA TYR A 156 0.77 -14.40 -7.44
C TYR A 156 0.25 -15.34 -6.35
N THR A 157 0.40 -14.95 -5.08
CA THR A 157 0.12 -15.82 -3.93
C THR A 157 -1.37 -16.02 -3.69
N PHE A 158 -2.18 -14.96 -3.82
CA PHE A 158 -3.57 -14.98 -3.37
C PHE A 158 -4.60 -14.92 -4.50
N LEU A 159 -4.17 -14.51 -5.71
CA LEU A 159 -5.06 -14.40 -6.87
C LEU A 159 -4.65 -15.31 -8.04
N GLY A 160 -3.60 -16.12 -7.88
CA GLY A 160 -3.15 -17.08 -8.89
C GLY A 160 -2.59 -16.44 -10.17
N LEU A 161 -2.16 -15.17 -10.11
CA LEU A 161 -1.68 -14.41 -11.26
C LEU A 161 -0.19 -14.70 -11.52
N ASN A 162 0.09 -15.59 -12.45
CA ASN A 162 1.43 -16.09 -12.76
C ASN A 162 2.12 -15.34 -13.91
N GLU A 163 1.41 -14.42 -14.56
CA GLU A 163 1.90 -13.58 -15.66
C GLU A 163 1.82 -12.11 -15.29
N ALA A 164 2.49 -11.24 -16.05
CA ALA A 164 2.45 -9.80 -15.83
C ALA A 164 1.01 -9.26 -15.97
N PHE A 165 0.50 -8.69 -14.89
CA PHE A 165 -0.86 -8.21 -14.80
C PHE A 165 -0.97 -6.74 -14.35
N LEU A 166 -0.02 -6.22 -13.53
CA LEU A 166 -0.07 -4.84 -13.05
C LEU A 166 -0.06 -3.83 -14.19
N CYS A 167 0.73 -4.08 -15.22
CA CYS A 167 0.76 -3.21 -16.41
C CYS A 167 -0.60 -3.12 -17.11
N ARG A 168 -1.48 -4.12 -16.95
CA ARG A 168 -2.85 -4.14 -17.51
C ARG A 168 -3.83 -3.29 -16.71
N LEU A 169 -3.47 -2.87 -15.51
CA LEU A 169 -4.27 -1.99 -14.64
C LEU A 169 -4.07 -0.50 -14.94
N VAL A 170 -2.97 -0.14 -15.63
CA VAL A 170 -2.65 1.26 -15.93
C VAL A 170 -3.73 1.96 -16.75
N PRO A 171 -4.35 1.35 -17.78
CA PRO A 171 -5.46 1.98 -18.50
C PRO A 171 -6.65 2.33 -17.61
N GLN A 172 -6.99 1.49 -16.63
CA GLN A 172 -8.04 1.79 -15.68
C GLN A 172 -7.67 2.99 -14.79
N LEU A 173 -6.44 3.04 -14.30
CA LEU A 173 -5.95 4.19 -13.52
C LEU A 173 -6.03 5.50 -14.33
N VAL A 174 -5.65 5.45 -15.60
CA VAL A 174 -5.76 6.62 -16.51
C VAL A 174 -7.22 7.02 -16.72
N SER A 175 -8.12 6.06 -16.84
CA SER A 175 -9.57 6.33 -16.93
C SER A 175 -10.11 7.01 -15.67
N ASP A 176 -9.66 6.56 -14.49
CA ASP A 176 -10.18 7.05 -13.20
C ASP A 176 -9.60 8.41 -12.81
N MET A 177 -8.33 8.68 -13.13
CA MET A 177 -7.57 9.82 -12.62
C MET A 177 -6.93 10.70 -13.69
N GLY A 178 -6.92 10.29 -14.96
CA GLY A 178 -6.19 11.00 -16.03
C GLY A 178 -6.75 12.36 -16.39
N GLU A 179 -8.02 12.66 -16.09
CA GLU A 179 -8.59 14.00 -16.27
C GLU A 179 -7.95 15.01 -15.28
N ALA A 180 -7.81 14.59 -14.02
CA ALA A 180 -7.21 15.43 -12.97
C ALA A 180 -5.66 15.42 -13.05
N TYR A 181 -5.07 14.34 -13.57
CA TYR A 181 -3.63 14.11 -13.66
C TYR A 181 -3.22 13.73 -15.08
N PRO A 182 -3.16 14.71 -16.02
CA PRO A 182 -2.91 14.44 -17.44
C PRO A 182 -1.56 13.79 -17.72
N GLU A 183 -0.59 13.89 -16.81
CA GLU A 183 0.70 13.20 -16.88
C GLU A 183 0.54 11.67 -16.93
N LEU A 184 -0.45 11.10 -16.27
CA LEU A 184 -0.74 9.67 -16.34
C LEU A 184 -1.13 9.25 -17.75
N ALA A 185 -2.01 10.01 -18.40
CA ALA A 185 -2.45 9.73 -19.76
C ALA A 185 -1.30 9.93 -20.77
N SER A 186 -0.53 11.03 -20.64
CA SER A 186 0.57 11.34 -21.55
C SER A 186 1.73 10.36 -21.48
N GLN A 187 1.94 9.73 -20.31
CA GLN A 187 3.02 8.78 -20.07
C GLN A 187 2.54 7.32 -19.93
N GLN A 188 1.26 7.04 -20.19
CA GLN A 188 0.66 5.72 -20.02
C GLN A 188 1.54 4.59 -20.59
N LYS A 189 2.03 4.75 -21.82
CA LYS A 189 2.85 3.75 -22.49
C LYS A 189 4.19 3.49 -21.81
N LEU A 190 4.81 4.55 -21.28
CA LEU A 190 6.05 4.44 -20.50
C LEU A 190 5.78 3.66 -19.21
N ILE A 191 4.73 4.05 -18.48
CA ILE A 191 4.34 3.41 -17.21
C ILE A 191 4.08 1.92 -17.42
N GLU A 192 3.25 1.56 -18.41
CA GLU A 192 2.95 0.16 -18.76
C GLU A 192 4.22 -0.65 -19.06
N ASN A 193 5.15 -0.10 -19.85
CA ASN A 193 6.36 -0.79 -20.24
C ASN A 193 7.30 -1.01 -19.04
N VAL A 194 7.53 0.05 -18.24
CA VAL A 194 8.39 -0.04 -17.04
C VAL A 194 7.85 -1.07 -16.05
N ILE A 195 6.55 -1.03 -15.78
CA ILE A 195 5.91 -2.00 -14.89
C ILE A 195 6.05 -3.42 -15.45
N ARG A 196 5.75 -3.64 -16.73
CA ARG A 196 5.82 -4.95 -17.37
C ARG A 196 7.23 -5.56 -17.30
N GLU A 197 8.26 -4.75 -17.54
CA GLU A 197 9.65 -5.21 -17.48
C GLU A 197 10.03 -5.65 -16.05
N GLU A 198 9.69 -4.84 -15.04
CA GLU A 198 9.96 -5.18 -13.64
C GLU A 198 9.15 -6.39 -13.16
N GLU A 199 7.87 -6.52 -13.56
CA GLU A 199 7.04 -7.69 -13.26
C GLU A 199 7.65 -8.96 -13.84
N ASN A 200 7.96 -8.97 -15.13
CA ASN A 200 8.53 -10.12 -15.82
C ASN A 200 9.87 -10.56 -15.19
N ALA A 201 10.71 -9.58 -14.83
CA ALA A 201 11.97 -9.85 -14.15
C ALA A 201 11.75 -10.47 -12.77
N PHE A 202 10.78 -9.96 -12.02
CA PHE A 202 10.48 -10.45 -10.67
C PHE A 202 9.77 -11.81 -10.67
N LEU A 203 8.84 -12.05 -11.58
CA LEU A 203 8.15 -13.35 -11.70
C LEU A 203 9.14 -14.49 -11.99
N LYS A 204 10.14 -14.25 -12.84
CA LYS A 204 11.23 -15.22 -13.04
C LYS A 204 12.03 -15.52 -11.77
N THR A 205 12.26 -14.49 -10.95
CA THR A 205 12.94 -14.61 -9.66
C THR A 205 12.07 -15.36 -8.65
N LEU A 206 10.78 -15.02 -8.62
CA LEU A 206 9.79 -15.63 -7.74
C LEU A 206 9.64 -17.14 -8.00
N ASP A 207 9.49 -17.54 -9.26
CA ASP A 207 9.39 -18.95 -9.66
C ASP A 207 10.64 -19.77 -9.24
N ARG A 208 11.84 -19.19 -9.43
CA ARG A 208 13.09 -19.82 -8.99
C ARG A 208 13.19 -19.90 -7.47
N GLY A 209 12.79 -18.83 -6.78
CA GLY A 209 12.80 -18.76 -5.31
C GLY A 209 11.86 -19.77 -4.68
N ILE A 210 10.67 -19.97 -5.24
CA ILE A 210 9.71 -20.99 -4.77
C ILE A 210 10.29 -22.39 -4.91
N LYS A 211 10.87 -22.75 -6.06
CA LYS A 211 11.49 -24.06 -6.27
C LYS A 211 12.62 -24.33 -5.27
N LEU A 212 13.48 -23.33 -5.04
CA LEU A 212 14.55 -23.44 -4.05
C LEU A 212 14.02 -23.52 -2.61
N MET A 213 12.92 -22.81 -2.33
CA MET A 213 12.24 -22.90 -1.03
C MET A 213 11.71 -24.30 -0.78
N ASP A 214 11.07 -24.93 -1.77
CA ASP A 214 10.61 -26.32 -1.70
C ASP A 214 11.76 -27.30 -1.42
N GLU A 215 12.91 -27.09 -2.06
CA GLU A 215 14.13 -27.87 -1.79
C GLU A 215 14.64 -27.68 -0.35
N CYS A 216 14.70 -26.42 0.13
CA CYS A 216 15.11 -26.10 1.50
C CYS A 216 14.14 -26.72 2.53
N MET A 217 12.83 -26.64 2.29
CA MET A 217 11.82 -27.25 3.15
C MET A 217 11.96 -28.79 3.18
N ALA A 218 12.16 -29.40 2.03
CA ALA A 218 12.38 -30.86 1.94
C ALA A 218 13.62 -31.30 2.72
N ALA A 219 14.72 -30.55 2.62
CA ALA A 219 15.98 -30.82 3.33
C ALA A 219 15.83 -30.58 4.86
N SER A 220 14.99 -29.64 5.26
CA SER A 220 14.81 -29.21 6.65
C SER A 220 13.68 -29.94 7.38
N ARG A 221 12.97 -30.87 6.74
CA ARG A 221 11.82 -31.59 7.34
C ARG A 221 12.12 -32.22 8.68
N ALA A 222 13.30 -32.77 8.89
CA ALA A 222 13.71 -33.40 10.14
C ALA A 222 14.00 -32.38 11.25
N ALA A 223 14.42 -31.18 10.91
CA ALA A 223 14.75 -30.10 11.84
C ALA A 223 13.55 -29.18 12.16
N GLY A 224 12.52 -29.15 11.30
CA GLY A 224 11.35 -28.29 11.44
C GLY A 224 11.67 -26.79 11.29
N VAL A 225 12.88 -26.42 10.85
CA VAL A 225 13.35 -25.03 10.77
C VAL A 225 14.21 -24.86 9.54
N ILE A 226 13.94 -23.84 8.72
CA ILE A 226 14.81 -23.39 7.63
C ILE A 226 16.02 -22.66 8.22
N SER A 227 17.22 -22.97 7.76
CA SER A 227 18.44 -22.32 8.25
C SER A 227 18.50 -20.84 7.88
N GLY A 228 19.08 -19.99 8.75
CA GLY A 228 19.30 -18.59 8.44
C GLY A 228 20.17 -18.37 7.19
N SER A 229 21.09 -19.28 6.90
CA SER A 229 21.92 -19.25 5.68
C SER A 229 21.10 -19.50 4.41
N ASP A 230 20.13 -20.41 4.44
CA ASP A 230 19.24 -20.67 3.31
C ASP A 230 18.26 -19.52 3.10
N ALA A 231 17.69 -18.99 4.17
CA ALA A 231 16.84 -17.81 4.11
C ALA A 231 17.59 -16.57 3.58
N PHE A 232 18.84 -16.37 3.99
CA PHE A 232 19.71 -15.32 3.48
C PHE A 232 20.05 -15.52 1.99
N ARG A 233 20.36 -16.73 1.57
CA ARG A 233 20.64 -17.08 0.17
C ARG A 233 19.42 -16.82 -0.72
N LEU A 234 18.23 -17.20 -0.28
CA LEU A 234 16.96 -16.89 -0.95
C LEU A 234 16.80 -15.38 -1.15
N TYR A 235 17.05 -14.61 -0.11
CA TYR A 235 16.91 -13.15 -0.14
C TYR A 235 17.99 -12.47 -0.97
N ASP A 236 19.27 -12.74 -0.68
CA ASP A 236 20.40 -12.00 -1.25
C ASP A 236 20.71 -12.41 -2.69
N THR A 237 20.77 -13.73 -2.95
CA THR A 237 21.17 -14.25 -4.26
C THR A 237 20.02 -14.30 -5.25
N TYR A 238 18.83 -14.67 -4.79
CA TYR A 238 17.66 -14.86 -5.65
C TYR A 238 16.64 -13.74 -5.54
N GLY A 239 16.86 -12.75 -4.65
CA GLY A 239 15.94 -11.63 -4.46
C GLY A 239 14.55 -12.06 -3.98
N PHE A 240 14.46 -13.24 -3.35
CA PHE A 240 13.21 -13.80 -2.83
C PHE A 240 12.87 -13.11 -1.51
N PRO A 241 11.71 -12.47 -1.37
CA PRO A 241 11.40 -11.68 -0.19
C PRO A 241 11.39 -12.52 1.10
N ILE A 242 12.02 -12.02 2.17
CA ILE A 242 12.12 -12.74 3.44
C ILE A 242 10.75 -12.98 4.10
N ASP A 243 9.82 -12.06 3.93
CA ASP A 243 8.46 -12.18 4.43
C ASP A 243 7.66 -13.27 3.68
N LEU A 244 7.98 -13.51 2.41
CA LEU A 244 7.43 -14.64 1.66
C LEU A 244 8.06 -15.97 2.11
N THR A 245 9.37 -15.97 2.39
CA THR A 245 10.05 -17.13 2.99
C THR A 245 9.39 -17.52 4.31
N ALA A 246 9.11 -16.54 5.19
CA ALA A 246 8.44 -16.77 6.45
C ALA A 246 6.99 -17.29 6.28
N LEU A 247 6.25 -16.73 5.31
CA LEU A 247 4.87 -17.15 5.03
C LEU A 247 4.78 -18.59 4.52
N ILE A 248 5.70 -19.01 3.64
CA ILE A 248 5.70 -20.37 3.08
C ILE A 248 6.18 -21.39 4.15
N ALA A 249 7.06 -20.97 5.06
CA ALA A 249 7.61 -21.82 6.12
C ALA A 249 6.66 -22.01 7.32
N SER A 250 5.59 -21.20 7.45
CA SER A 250 4.59 -21.26 8.54
C SER A 250 3.49 -22.28 8.23
#